data_281750cc3e13a0dea69e136336838add
#
_entry.id   281750cc3e13a0dea69e136336838add
#
_cell.length_a   1.000
_cell.length_b   1.000
_cell.length_c   1.000
_cell.angle_alpha   90.00
_cell.angle_beta   90.00
_cell.angle_gamma   90.00
#
_symmetry.space_group_name_H-M   'P 1'
#
loop_
_entity.id
_entity.type
_entity.pdbx_description
1 polymer ?
#
loop_
_entity_poly.entity_id
_entity_poly.type
_entity_poly.pdbx_seq_one_letter_code
_entity_poly.pdbx_strand_id
1 'polypeptide(L)'
;MRQKMWVYSPPKPKVPNVVKVELEAKATELINTVVKPEHIKPPPKNAKRNYIVHIYTKWHRNYFYFCAKYACPGPNALSPFFDTGFARLEYVGGVGQQSRFNMSYMRHTGRWWEIRHGLSLEQCLEEIRGGGLFQP
;
A
#
# COMPACT_ATOMS: atom_id res chain seq x y z
N MET A 1 41.45 2.74 7.10
CA MET A 1 40.71 2.89 5.83
C MET A 1 39.72 1.72 5.66
N ARG A 2 38.43 2.02 5.54
CA ARG A 2 37.44 0.96 5.31
C ARG A 2 37.53 0.48 3.89
N GLN A 3 37.80 -0.81 3.71
CA GLN A 3 37.67 -1.46 2.40
C GLN A 3 36.18 -1.63 2.08
N LYS A 4 35.77 -1.12 0.92
CA LYS A 4 34.44 -1.43 0.38
C LYS A 4 34.42 -2.90 -0.06
N MET A 5 33.64 -3.71 0.63
CA MET A 5 33.34 -5.06 0.16
C MET A 5 32.13 -5.02 -0.73
N TRP A 6 32.31 -5.53 -1.94
CA TRP A 6 31.19 -5.76 -2.85
C TRP A 6 30.53 -7.06 -2.47
N VAL A 7 29.29 -6.99 -1.96
CA VAL A 7 28.48 -8.18 -1.70
C VAL A 7 27.53 -8.37 -2.87
N TYR A 8 27.56 -9.55 -3.47
CA TYR A 8 26.63 -9.89 -4.52
C TYR A 8 25.24 -10.00 -3.91
N SER A 9 24.33 -9.13 -4.31
CA SER A 9 22.91 -9.25 -3.99
C SER A 9 22.20 -9.78 -5.22
N PRO A 10 21.53 -10.95 -5.13
CA PRO A 10 20.72 -11.41 -6.26
C PRO A 10 19.66 -10.38 -6.61
N PRO A 11 19.35 -10.21 -7.90
CA PRO A 11 18.27 -9.31 -8.28
C PRO A 11 16.95 -9.77 -7.65
N LYS A 12 16.10 -8.81 -7.26
CA LYS A 12 14.77 -9.11 -6.74
C LYS A 12 13.97 -9.86 -7.82
N PRO A 13 13.15 -10.85 -7.42
CA PRO A 13 12.38 -11.61 -8.41
C PRO A 13 11.42 -10.68 -9.15
N LYS A 14 11.36 -10.86 -10.48
CA LYS A 14 10.41 -10.15 -11.31
C LYS A 14 9.02 -10.72 -11.05
N VAL A 15 8.03 -9.84 -10.89
CA VAL A 15 6.66 -10.26 -10.63
C VAL A 15 6.03 -10.86 -11.90
N PRO A 16 5.59 -12.12 -11.89
CA PRO A 16 4.86 -12.68 -13.02
C PRO A 16 3.56 -11.95 -13.27
N ASN A 17 3.17 -11.84 -14.55
CA ASN A 17 1.94 -11.14 -14.90
C ASN A 17 0.70 -11.76 -14.24
N VAL A 18 0.68 -13.08 -14.08
CA VAL A 18 -0.44 -13.77 -13.41
C VAL A 18 -0.59 -13.32 -11.95
N VAL A 19 0.52 -13.06 -11.25
CA VAL A 19 0.50 -12.56 -9.87
C VAL A 19 -0.02 -11.13 -9.85
N LYS A 20 0.42 -10.28 -10.78
CA LYS A 20 -0.06 -8.89 -10.88
C LYS A 20 -1.56 -8.82 -11.08
N VAL A 21 -2.09 -9.58 -12.03
CA VAL A 21 -3.51 -9.60 -12.36
C VAL A 21 -4.34 -10.08 -11.17
N GLU A 22 -3.92 -11.17 -10.54
CA GLU A 22 -4.63 -11.73 -9.38
C GLU A 22 -4.65 -10.76 -8.20
N LEU A 23 -3.51 -10.18 -7.86
CA LEU A 23 -3.43 -9.24 -6.74
C LEU A 23 -4.23 -7.97 -7.02
N GLU A 24 -4.14 -7.41 -8.21
CA GLU A 24 -4.93 -6.22 -8.58
C GLU A 24 -6.43 -6.48 -8.47
N ALA A 25 -6.90 -7.63 -8.96
CA ALA A 25 -8.32 -7.97 -8.93
C ALA A 25 -8.84 -8.11 -7.50
N LYS A 26 -8.12 -8.86 -6.67
CA LYS A 26 -8.52 -9.10 -5.27
C LYS A 26 -8.38 -7.85 -4.40
N ALA A 27 -7.34 -7.07 -4.62
CA ALA A 27 -7.15 -5.81 -3.92
C ALA A 27 -8.23 -4.79 -4.28
N THR A 28 -8.60 -4.70 -5.55
CA THR A 28 -9.67 -3.80 -6.01
C THR A 28 -11.01 -4.19 -5.38
N GLU A 29 -11.32 -5.47 -5.32
CA GLU A 29 -12.52 -5.97 -4.65
C GLU A 29 -12.54 -5.58 -3.17
N LEU A 30 -11.44 -5.82 -2.46
CA LEU A 30 -11.32 -5.44 -1.05
C LEU A 30 -11.49 -3.93 -0.84
N ILE A 31 -10.85 -3.13 -1.68
CA ILE A 31 -10.96 -1.67 -1.61
C ILE A 31 -12.41 -1.23 -1.80
N ASN A 32 -13.08 -1.73 -2.82
CA ASN A 32 -14.45 -1.30 -3.14
C ASN A 32 -15.46 -1.77 -2.12
N THR A 33 -15.29 -2.95 -1.53
CA THR A 33 -16.28 -3.54 -0.62
C THR A 33 -16.03 -3.23 0.85
N VAL A 34 -14.80 -2.96 1.26
CA VAL A 34 -14.43 -2.75 2.67
C VAL A 34 -13.79 -1.41 2.91
N VAL A 35 -12.67 -1.12 2.23
CA VAL A 35 -11.83 0.01 2.60
C VAL A 35 -12.48 1.35 2.25
N LYS A 36 -13.01 1.50 1.05
CA LYS A 36 -13.71 2.73 0.65
C LYS A 36 -14.94 3.02 1.53
N PRO A 37 -15.84 2.05 1.77
CA PRO A 37 -17.00 2.31 2.64
C PRO A 37 -16.61 2.74 4.06
N GLU A 38 -15.51 2.25 4.59
CA GLU A 38 -15.04 2.61 5.93
C GLU A 38 -14.41 4.01 5.99
N HIS A 39 -13.69 4.40 4.94
CA HIS A 39 -12.82 5.58 4.99
C HIS A 39 -13.27 6.74 4.11
N ILE A 40 -14.02 6.50 3.06
CA ILE A 40 -14.55 7.56 2.21
C ILE A 40 -15.97 7.88 2.64
N LYS A 41 -16.14 9.04 3.26
CA LYS A 41 -17.43 9.55 3.75
C LYS A 41 -17.78 10.79 2.97
N PRO A 42 -19.08 11.21 2.95
CA PRO A 42 -19.45 12.48 2.34
C PRO A 42 -18.62 13.63 2.94
N PRO A 43 -18.19 14.63 2.13
CA PRO A 43 -17.41 15.73 2.66
C PRO A 43 -18.17 16.42 3.78
N PRO A 44 -17.52 16.68 4.93
CA PRO A 44 -18.18 17.45 6.00
C PRO A 44 -18.47 18.87 5.52
N LYS A 45 -19.61 19.41 5.93
CA LYS A 45 -19.93 20.82 5.70
C LYS A 45 -18.87 21.69 6.37
N ASN A 46 -18.33 22.67 5.65
CA ASN A 46 -17.27 23.55 6.15
C ASN A 46 -16.03 22.79 6.60
N ALA A 47 -15.60 21.79 5.81
CA ALA A 47 -14.43 20.99 6.13
C ALA A 47 -13.19 21.87 6.28
N LYS A 48 -12.51 21.73 7.43
CA LYS A 48 -11.23 22.39 7.74
C LYS A 48 -10.08 21.42 7.79
N ARG A 49 -10.37 20.13 7.94
CA ARG A 49 -9.38 19.06 8.03
C ARG A 49 -9.35 18.26 6.74
N ASN A 50 -8.20 17.64 6.48
CA ASN A 50 -8.03 16.76 5.33
C ASN A 50 -8.96 15.55 5.46
N TYR A 51 -9.49 15.11 4.32
CA TYR A 51 -10.35 13.92 4.27
C TYR A 51 -10.07 13.13 3.00
N ILE A 52 -10.33 11.80 3.06
CA ILE A 52 -10.03 10.90 1.96
C ILE A 52 -11.11 11.01 0.89
N VAL A 53 -10.70 11.19 -0.38
CA VAL A 53 -11.60 11.27 -1.53
C VAL A 53 -11.47 10.08 -2.46
N HIS A 54 -10.35 9.35 -2.42
CA HIS A 54 -10.15 8.19 -3.27
C HIS A 54 -9.13 7.24 -2.65
N ILE A 55 -9.29 5.94 -2.93
CA ILE A 55 -8.36 4.89 -2.54
C ILE A 55 -8.10 4.05 -3.77
N TYR A 56 -6.83 3.77 -4.05
CA TYR A 56 -6.41 3.07 -5.25
C TYR A 56 -5.13 2.28 -5.01
N THR A 57 -4.75 1.47 -5.99
CA THR A 57 -3.52 0.67 -5.95
C THR A 57 -2.65 0.99 -7.15
N LYS A 58 -1.36 0.71 -7.02
CA LYS A 58 -0.42 0.79 -8.14
C LYS A 58 0.74 -0.16 -7.96
N TRP A 59 1.25 -0.68 -9.08
CA TRP A 59 2.51 -1.40 -9.12
C TRP A 59 3.66 -0.46 -9.43
N HIS A 60 4.78 -0.66 -8.75
CA HIS A 60 6.06 -0.06 -9.11
C HIS A 60 7.14 -1.11 -8.85
N ARG A 61 7.75 -1.62 -9.93
CA ARG A 61 8.72 -2.73 -9.87
C ARG A 61 8.10 -3.94 -9.17
N ASN A 62 8.72 -4.46 -8.10
CA ASN A 62 8.21 -5.60 -7.34
C ASN A 62 7.36 -5.19 -6.13
N TYR A 63 6.95 -3.93 -6.06
CA TYR A 63 6.13 -3.40 -4.98
C TYR A 63 4.72 -3.09 -5.46
N PHE A 64 3.74 -3.47 -4.65
CA PHE A 64 2.34 -3.14 -4.83
C PHE A 64 1.92 -2.19 -3.72
N TYR A 65 1.43 -1.02 -4.10
CA TYR A 65 1.08 0.05 -3.15
C TYR A 65 -0.43 0.21 -3.05
N PHE A 66 -0.91 0.34 -1.81
CA PHE A 66 -2.24 0.83 -1.50
C PHE A 66 -2.12 2.30 -1.15
N CYS A 67 -2.83 3.15 -1.88
CA CYS A 67 -2.71 4.59 -1.78
C CYS A 67 -4.05 5.25 -1.49
N ALA A 68 -4.00 6.38 -0.80
CA ALA A 68 -5.15 7.22 -0.54
C ALA A 68 -4.90 8.64 -1.06
N LYS A 69 -5.92 9.23 -1.65
CA LYS A 69 -5.91 10.63 -2.06
C LYS A 69 -6.73 11.44 -1.07
N TYR A 70 -6.13 12.48 -0.54
CA TYR A 70 -6.73 13.37 0.44
C TYR A 70 -7.06 14.72 -0.18
N ALA A 71 -8.22 15.25 0.15
CA ALA A 71 -8.55 16.66 -0.10
C ALA A 71 -8.03 17.50 1.05
N CYS A 72 -7.47 18.67 0.73
CA CYS A 72 -6.89 19.61 1.68
C CYS A 72 -7.63 20.93 1.60
N PRO A 73 -8.79 21.08 2.30
CA PRO A 73 -9.62 22.29 2.20
C PRO A 73 -9.10 23.47 3.03
N GLY A 74 -8.06 23.28 3.83
CA GLY A 74 -7.54 24.32 4.69
C GLY A 74 -6.96 25.51 3.90
N PRO A 75 -7.05 26.76 4.41
CA PRO A 75 -6.57 27.94 3.70
C PRO A 75 -5.06 27.98 3.51
N ASN A 76 -4.31 27.26 4.34
CA ASN A 76 -2.84 27.21 4.29
C ASN A 76 -2.32 25.95 3.59
N ALA A 77 -3.16 25.19 2.92
CA ALA A 77 -2.74 23.99 2.21
C ALA A 77 -1.86 24.36 1.00
N LEU A 78 -0.74 23.64 0.85
CA LEU A 78 0.18 23.84 -0.27
C LEU A 78 -0.43 23.35 -1.60
N SER A 79 -1.38 22.43 -1.53
CA SER A 79 -2.08 21.86 -2.68
C SER A 79 -3.49 21.47 -2.25
N PRO A 80 -4.49 21.55 -3.17
CA PRO A 80 -5.85 21.11 -2.83
C PRO A 80 -5.97 19.61 -2.59
N PHE A 81 -5.01 18.81 -3.07
CA PHE A 81 -4.97 17.35 -2.90
C PHE A 81 -3.55 16.88 -2.64
N PHE A 82 -3.42 15.75 -1.94
CA PHE A 82 -2.16 15.01 -1.89
C PHE A 82 -2.44 13.51 -1.83
N ASP A 83 -1.47 12.72 -2.30
CA ASP A 83 -1.54 11.27 -2.30
C ASP A 83 -0.50 10.71 -1.35
N THR A 84 -0.85 9.63 -0.65
CA THR A 84 0.09 8.90 0.21
C THR A 84 -0.21 7.41 0.16
N GLY A 85 0.86 6.59 0.24
CA GLY A 85 0.72 5.16 0.42
C GLY A 85 0.45 4.83 1.89
N PHE A 86 -0.40 3.85 2.17
CA PHE A 86 -0.65 3.41 3.53
C PHE A 86 -0.30 1.93 3.75
N ALA A 87 -0.17 1.15 2.71
CA ALA A 87 0.32 -0.22 2.77
C ALA A 87 1.11 -0.54 1.52
N ARG A 88 2.15 -1.35 1.66
CA ARG A 88 3.02 -1.76 0.56
C ARG A 88 3.34 -3.24 0.69
N LEU A 89 3.14 -3.99 -0.39
CA LEU A 89 3.49 -5.39 -0.50
C LEU A 89 4.71 -5.53 -1.41
N GLU A 90 5.76 -6.20 -0.92
CA GLU A 90 6.91 -6.57 -1.74
C GLU A 90 6.78 -8.01 -2.17
N TYR A 91 6.74 -8.27 -3.48
CA TYR A 91 6.76 -9.63 -4.01
C TYR A 91 8.13 -10.26 -3.78
N VAL A 92 8.15 -11.43 -3.13
CA VAL A 92 9.39 -12.13 -2.81
C VAL A 92 9.51 -13.50 -3.45
N GLY A 93 8.56 -13.92 -4.26
CA GLY A 93 8.63 -15.15 -5.06
C GLY A 93 7.33 -15.95 -5.07
N GLY A 94 7.30 -16.99 -5.90
CA GLY A 94 6.19 -17.91 -6.02
C GLY A 94 5.06 -17.46 -6.93
N VAL A 95 4.16 -18.38 -7.26
CA VAL A 95 2.97 -18.09 -8.07
C VAL A 95 1.75 -18.74 -7.43
N GLY A 96 0.57 -18.20 -7.71
CA GLY A 96 -0.70 -18.70 -7.16
C GLY A 96 -0.65 -18.76 -5.63
N GLN A 97 -1.01 -19.89 -5.06
CA GLN A 97 -0.99 -20.10 -3.60
C GLN A 97 0.42 -20.07 -2.99
N GLN A 98 1.46 -20.22 -3.82
CA GLN A 98 2.85 -20.17 -3.39
C GLN A 98 3.44 -18.76 -3.44
N SER A 99 2.73 -17.78 -3.96
CA SER A 99 3.22 -16.40 -3.97
C SER A 99 3.35 -15.87 -2.55
N ARG A 100 4.45 -15.14 -2.28
CA ARG A 100 4.76 -14.61 -0.95
C ARG A 100 5.13 -13.14 -1.04
N PHE A 101 4.77 -12.41 0.01
CA PHE A 101 4.93 -10.97 0.07
C PHE A 101 5.41 -10.55 1.46
N ASN A 102 6.20 -9.49 1.49
CA ASN A 102 6.49 -8.77 2.72
C ASN A 102 5.64 -7.51 2.77
N MET A 103 5.11 -7.17 3.94
CA MET A 103 4.24 -6.01 4.10
C MET A 103 4.90 -4.91 4.92
N SER A 104 4.76 -3.68 4.41
CA SER A 104 5.20 -2.47 5.09
C SER A 104 4.03 -1.53 5.30
N TYR A 105 4.08 -0.75 6.39
CA TYR A 105 3.14 0.35 6.61
C TYR A 105 3.89 1.68 6.58
N MET A 106 3.15 2.76 6.31
CA MET A 106 3.73 4.10 6.30
C MET A 106 3.68 4.69 7.71
N ARG A 107 4.85 4.98 8.27
CA ARG A 107 4.93 5.63 9.57
C ARG A 107 4.64 7.11 9.46
N HIS A 108 4.25 7.72 10.56
CA HIS A 108 4.03 9.17 10.66
C HIS A 108 5.27 10.00 10.26
N THR A 109 6.45 9.39 10.27
CA THR A 109 7.70 10.02 9.82
C THR A 109 7.83 10.07 8.29
N GLY A 110 6.90 9.50 7.54
CA GLY A 110 6.96 9.42 6.08
C GLY A 110 7.85 8.30 5.55
N ARG A 111 8.20 7.34 6.38
CA ARG A 111 9.05 6.20 6.01
C ARG A 111 8.26 4.89 6.06
N TRP A 112 8.53 4.01 5.08
CA TRP A 112 8.02 2.66 5.07
C TRP A 112 8.72 1.83 6.15
N TRP A 113 7.93 1.06 6.89
CA TRP A 113 8.43 0.11 7.87
C TRP A 113 7.88 -1.28 7.57
N GLU A 114 8.78 -2.22 7.23
CA GLU A 114 8.42 -3.60 6.93
C GLU A 114 8.24 -4.38 8.23
N ILE A 115 7.03 -4.92 8.45
CA ILE A 115 6.68 -5.60 9.71
C ILE A 115 6.08 -6.98 9.53
N ARG A 116 5.78 -7.40 8.30
CA ARG A 116 5.30 -8.74 8.00
C ARG A 116 6.15 -9.34 6.90
N HIS A 117 6.47 -10.62 7.01
CA HIS A 117 7.37 -11.30 6.08
C HIS A 117 6.77 -12.62 5.62
N GLY A 118 6.87 -12.90 4.31
CA GLY A 118 6.49 -14.18 3.75
C GLY A 118 5.01 -14.52 3.84
N LEU A 119 4.13 -13.52 3.77
CA LEU A 119 2.69 -13.75 3.79
C LEU A 119 2.18 -14.17 2.41
N SER A 120 1.15 -15.03 2.41
CA SER A 120 0.40 -15.30 1.19
C SER A 120 -0.42 -14.06 0.79
N LEU A 121 -0.90 -14.05 -0.45
CA LEU A 121 -1.77 -12.97 -0.92
C LEU A 121 -2.99 -12.82 -0.01
N GLU A 122 -3.65 -13.93 0.36
CA GLU A 122 -4.82 -13.89 1.22
C GLU A 122 -4.51 -13.33 2.61
N GLN A 123 -3.37 -13.70 3.18
CA GLN A 123 -2.94 -13.17 4.47
C GLN A 123 -2.68 -11.66 4.41
N CYS A 124 -2.11 -11.18 3.30
CA CYS A 124 -1.92 -9.74 3.10
C CYS A 124 -3.25 -8.98 3.07
N LEU A 125 -4.24 -9.50 2.35
CA LEU A 125 -5.55 -8.88 2.26
C LEU A 125 -6.27 -8.90 3.61
N GLU A 126 -6.12 -9.95 4.40
CA GLU A 126 -6.67 -10.03 5.76
C GLU A 126 -6.04 -8.98 6.69
N GLU A 127 -4.73 -8.73 6.57
CA GLU A 127 -4.08 -7.67 7.35
C GLU A 127 -4.67 -6.29 7.04
N ILE A 128 -4.97 -6.01 5.78
CA ILE A 128 -5.58 -4.74 5.38
C ILE A 128 -7.04 -4.67 5.86
N ARG A 129 -7.79 -5.76 5.71
CA ARG A 129 -9.18 -5.84 6.17
C ARG A 129 -9.31 -5.65 7.67
N GLY A 130 -8.38 -6.23 8.42
CA GLY A 130 -8.41 -6.23 9.89
C GLY A 130 -8.15 -4.88 10.54
N GLY A 131 -7.77 -3.89 9.78
CA GLY A 131 -7.44 -2.57 10.32
C GLY A 131 -6.03 -2.49 10.88
N GLY A 132 -5.83 -1.66 11.88
CA GLY A 132 -4.52 -1.49 12.53
C GLY A 132 -3.57 -0.63 11.71
N LEU A 133 -2.32 -1.06 11.58
CA LEU A 133 -1.25 -0.24 10.98
C LEU A 133 -1.37 -0.05 9.45
N PHE A 134 -2.10 -0.92 8.76
CA PHE A 134 -2.24 -0.88 7.29
C PHE A 134 -3.49 -0.13 6.84
N GLN A 135 -3.83 0.95 7.51
CA GLN A 135 -5.01 1.77 7.21
C GLN A 135 -4.58 3.15 6.67
N PRO A 136 -5.41 3.75 5.80
CA PRO A 136 -5.13 5.09 5.29
C PRO A 136 -5.22 6.17 6.37
#